data_f9dd5ad82d6844963b826fdab63a3240
#
_entry.id   f9dd5ad82d6844963b826fdab63a3240
#
_cell.length_a   1.000
_cell.length_b   1.000
_cell.length_c   1.000
_cell.angle_alpha   90.00
_cell.angle_beta   90.00
_cell.angle_gamma   90.00
#
_symmetry.space_group_name_H-M   'P 1'
#
loop_
_entity.id
_entity.type
_entity.pdbx_description
1 polymer ?
#
loop_
_entity_poly.entity_id
_entity_poly.type
_entity_poly.pdbx_seq_one_letter_code
_entity_poly.pdbx_strand_id
1 'polypeptide(L)'
;MFTQLRLEFLKLFRSRSLWFSFVAVSVFVVLMLWGFYSYAERQAGPGATAQFKYTYESKSYFNGLTFALYSLMFSFSLLIPIFVAMVAGSQIAGERQTGTLRMICTRPVSRVSLVLAKFLAVSCYTWTLIAFFIGLNLLVGLLFVGWGDLQIYPGALNLVDEPGKLLRDEALWRFVCASFTGAGALLVIAAIAMLFSVICRNAANATVGTLALYVTFLVIGRVEFFEQLRPYFFTTDMDFWRDVFKPDIPWTSFQHYASICGAYIFGTLALAITIFQRRDITS
;
A
#
# COMPACT_ATOMS: atom_id res chain seq x y z
N MET A 1 -25.20 -2.32 12.44
CA MET A 1 -23.91 -1.97 11.86
C MET A 1 -22.73 -2.31 12.78
N PHE A 2 -22.69 -1.85 14.04
CA PHE A 2 -21.58 -2.17 14.97
C PHE A 2 -21.36 -3.68 15.20
N THR A 3 -22.42 -4.46 15.42
CA THR A 3 -22.31 -5.91 15.62
C THR A 3 -21.74 -6.61 14.39
N GLN A 4 -22.12 -6.17 13.18
CA GLN A 4 -21.58 -6.71 11.92
C GLN A 4 -20.09 -6.38 11.77
N LEU A 5 -19.72 -5.14 12.02
CA LEU A 5 -18.33 -4.70 11.94
C LEU A 5 -17.45 -5.52 12.91
N ARG A 6 -17.90 -5.72 14.15
CA ARG A 6 -17.20 -6.56 15.13
C ARG A 6 -17.02 -8.00 14.65
N LEU A 7 -18.05 -8.58 14.03
CA LEU A 7 -17.97 -9.93 13.47
C LEU A 7 -16.99 -10.02 12.28
N GLU A 8 -16.99 -9.02 11.40
CA GLU A 8 -16.05 -8.98 10.27
C GLU A 8 -14.60 -8.81 10.77
N PHE A 9 -14.35 -8.00 11.79
CA PHE A 9 -13.04 -7.92 12.43
C PHE A 9 -12.58 -9.26 13.00
N LEU A 10 -13.44 -9.95 13.76
CA LEU A 10 -13.11 -11.26 14.34
C LEU A 10 -12.81 -12.30 13.26
N LYS A 11 -13.53 -12.27 12.13
CA LYS A 11 -13.24 -13.14 10.98
C LYS A 11 -11.89 -12.83 10.36
N LEU A 12 -11.57 -11.56 10.16
CA LEU A 12 -10.29 -11.13 9.62
C LEU A 12 -9.13 -11.58 10.51
N PHE A 13 -9.21 -11.34 11.82
CA PHE A 13 -8.18 -11.78 12.77
C PHE A 13 -7.97 -13.29 12.81
N ARG A 14 -9.01 -14.06 12.53
CA ARG A 14 -8.92 -15.54 12.43
C ARG A 14 -8.46 -16.01 11.05
N SER A 15 -8.40 -15.15 10.04
CA SER A 15 -8.01 -15.55 8.69
C SER A 15 -6.50 -15.80 8.61
N ARG A 16 -6.11 -16.89 7.96
CA ARG A 16 -4.69 -17.20 7.69
C ARG A 16 -4.05 -16.17 6.76
N SER A 17 -4.82 -15.61 5.83
CA SER A 17 -4.35 -14.58 4.90
C SER A 17 -3.86 -13.33 5.59
N LEU A 18 -4.51 -12.91 6.69
CA LEU A 18 -4.07 -11.76 7.47
C LEU A 18 -2.69 -12.00 8.09
N TRP A 19 -2.53 -13.11 8.81
CA TRP A 19 -1.27 -13.43 9.45
C TRP A 19 -0.14 -13.67 8.45
N PHE A 20 -0.46 -14.30 7.33
CA PHE A 20 0.49 -14.47 6.23
C PHE A 20 1.06 -13.15 5.72
N SER A 21 0.22 -12.10 5.59
CA SER A 21 0.69 -10.79 5.14
C SER A 21 1.67 -10.14 6.13
N PHE A 22 1.42 -10.24 7.44
CA PHE A 22 2.34 -9.70 8.46
C PHE A 22 3.67 -10.45 8.48
N VAL A 23 3.63 -11.78 8.39
CA VAL A 23 4.84 -12.61 8.32
C VAL A 23 5.64 -12.30 7.06
N ALA A 24 4.99 -12.25 5.90
CA ALA A 24 5.65 -11.98 4.63
C ALA A 24 6.29 -10.60 4.59
N VAL A 25 5.61 -9.58 5.12
CA VAL A 25 6.15 -8.23 5.26
C VAL A 25 7.36 -8.22 6.21
N SER A 26 7.32 -8.96 7.32
CA SER A 26 8.45 -9.07 8.24
C SER A 26 9.67 -9.75 7.59
N VAL A 27 9.45 -10.84 6.86
CA VAL A 27 10.50 -11.51 6.07
C VAL A 27 11.09 -10.57 5.04
N PHE A 28 10.25 -9.79 4.36
CA PHE A 28 10.71 -8.79 3.39
C PHE A 28 11.62 -7.75 4.04
N VAL A 29 11.28 -7.22 5.23
CA VAL A 29 12.11 -6.25 5.95
C VAL A 29 13.48 -6.85 6.29
N VAL A 30 13.53 -8.13 6.71
CA VAL A 30 14.81 -8.82 6.99
C VAL A 30 15.65 -8.98 5.72
N LEU A 31 15.02 -9.36 4.59
CA LEU A 31 15.71 -9.47 3.30
C LEU A 31 16.23 -8.10 2.83
N MET A 32 15.44 -7.05 3.00
CA MET A 32 15.87 -5.68 2.67
C MET A 32 17.04 -5.24 3.55
N LEU A 33 17.02 -5.57 4.84
CA LEU A 33 18.14 -5.28 5.75
C LEU A 33 19.43 -5.97 5.30
N TRP A 34 19.34 -7.26 4.98
CA TRP A 34 20.48 -8.01 4.47
C TRP A 34 21.02 -7.41 3.16
N GLY A 35 20.15 -7.08 2.21
CA GLY A 35 20.53 -6.42 0.96
C GLY A 35 21.19 -5.06 1.17
N PHE A 36 20.64 -4.26 2.10
CA PHE A 36 21.17 -2.95 2.45
C PHE A 36 22.58 -3.02 3.06
N TYR A 37 22.80 -3.96 3.98
CA TYR A 37 24.13 -4.21 4.54
C TYR A 37 25.13 -4.67 3.46
N SER A 38 24.75 -5.64 2.65
CA SER A 38 25.61 -6.16 1.58
C SER A 38 25.98 -5.07 0.56
N TYR A 39 25.07 -4.13 0.30
CA TYR A 39 25.32 -3.00 -0.57
C TYR A 39 26.25 -1.97 0.10
N ALA A 40 26.02 -1.64 1.38
CA ALA A 40 26.85 -0.71 2.13
C ALA A 40 28.31 -1.19 2.24
N GLU A 41 28.54 -2.49 2.51
CA GLU A 41 29.87 -3.09 2.55
C GLU A 41 30.62 -2.98 1.21
N ARG A 42 29.92 -3.22 0.10
CA ARG A 42 30.53 -3.08 -1.25
C ARG A 42 30.94 -1.65 -1.57
N GLN A 43 30.20 -0.66 -1.08
CA GLN A 43 30.52 0.76 -1.27
C GLN A 43 31.64 1.24 -0.34
N ALA A 44 31.90 0.56 0.78
CA ALA A 44 32.97 0.88 1.72
C ALA A 44 34.32 0.21 1.36
N GLY A 45 34.36 -0.70 0.38
CA GLY A 45 35.55 -1.48 0.03
C GLY A 45 36.59 -0.70 -0.82
N PRO A 46 37.87 -1.09 -0.78
CA PRO A 46 38.99 -0.42 -1.49
C PRO A 46 38.96 -0.59 -3.02
N GLY A 47 37.85 -0.83 -3.63
CA GLY A 47 37.62 -0.96 -5.08
C GLY A 47 36.31 -0.33 -5.52
N ALA A 48 35.66 0.40 -4.67
CA ALA A 48 34.39 1.08 -4.98
C ALA A 48 34.64 2.13 -6.06
N THR A 49 34.44 1.75 -7.31
CA THR A 49 34.41 2.69 -8.43
C THR A 49 33.21 3.60 -8.20
N ALA A 50 33.50 4.89 -8.03
CA ALA A 50 32.51 5.95 -7.94
C ALA A 50 31.70 6.05 -9.25
N GLN A 51 30.84 5.07 -9.51
CA GLN A 51 29.88 5.10 -10.61
C GLN A 51 28.70 6.02 -10.30
N PHE A 52 28.62 6.52 -9.07
CA PHE A 52 27.64 7.54 -8.70
C PHE A 52 28.27 8.92 -8.81
N LYS A 53 27.61 9.80 -9.55
CA LYS A 53 28.00 11.18 -9.85
C LYS A 53 28.15 12.07 -8.60
N TYR A 54 27.87 11.52 -7.42
CA TYR A 54 27.90 12.19 -6.13
C TYR A 54 28.80 11.39 -5.17
N THR A 55 29.80 12.07 -4.61
CA THR A 55 30.65 11.50 -3.57
C THR A 55 29.82 11.43 -2.27
N TYR A 56 29.32 10.26 -1.97
CA TYR A 56 28.63 10.05 -0.70
C TYR A 56 29.66 10.09 0.43
N GLU A 57 29.43 10.91 1.44
CA GLU A 57 29.99 10.69 2.77
C GLU A 57 29.34 9.41 3.30
N SER A 58 29.95 8.28 2.98
CA SER A 58 29.35 6.94 3.05
C SER A 58 28.73 6.59 4.40
N LYS A 59 29.31 7.05 5.50
CA LYS A 59 28.80 6.80 6.85
C LYS A 59 27.54 7.62 7.19
N SER A 60 27.33 8.78 6.59
CA SER A 60 26.18 9.65 6.86
C SER A 60 24.94 9.25 6.08
N TYR A 61 25.12 8.62 4.90
CA TYR A 61 24.03 8.20 4.03
C TYR A 61 23.38 6.87 4.49
N PHE A 62 24.21 5.89 4.86
CA PHE A 62 23.73 4.58 5.29
C PHE A 62 23.26 4.63 6.76
N ASN A 63 22.03 5.06 6.98
CA ASN A 63 21.39 5.11 8.28
C ASN A 63 20.00 4.45 8.26
N GLY A 64 19.41 4.29 9.45
CA GLY A 64 18.14 3.59 9.61
C GLY A 64 16.96 4.27 8.91
N LEU A 65 16.96 5.60 8.79
CA LEU A 65 15.90 6.34 8.09
C LEU A 65 16.00 6.13 6.57
N THR A 66 17.22 6.13 6.02
CA THR A 66 17.44 5.82 4.60
C THR A 66 17.02 4.38 4.29
N PHE A 67 17.38 3.42 5.15
CA PHE A 67 16.92 2.04 5.03
C PHE A 67 15.40 1.95 5.00
N ALA A 68 14.72 2.62 5.94
CA ALA A 68 13.26 2.61 6.02
C ALA A 68 12.62 3.20 4.75
N LEU A 69 13.19 4.30 4.21
CA LEU A 69 12.68 4.93 2.98
C LEU A 69 12.81 4.00 1.76
N TYR A 70 13.97 3.35 1.57
CA TYR A 70 14.17 2.39 0.48
C TYR A 70 13.22 1.19 0.59
N SER A 71 13.09 0.63 1.79
CA SER A 71 12.17 -0.47 2.05
C SER A 71 10.72 -0.11 1.72
N LEU A 72 10.28 1.11 2.09
CA LEU A 72 8.97 1.65 1.74
C LEU A 72 8.75 1.70 0.23
N MET A 73 9.70 2.23 -0.51
CA MET A 73 9.57 2.40 -1.96
C MET A 73 9.34 1.08 -2.68
N PHE A 74 10.11 0.05 -2.35
CA PHE A 74 9.94 -1.27 -2.96
C PHE A 74 8.62 -1.93 -2.56
N SER A 75 8.20 -1.75 -1.30
CA SER A 75 6.99 -2.42 -0.80
C SER A 75 5.70 -1.78 -1.29
N PHE A 76 5.63 -0.46 -1.32
CA PHE A 76 4.42 0.26 -1.76
C PHE A 76 4.13 0.04 -3.24
N SER A 77 5.17 -0.16 -4.06
CA SER A 77 4.98 -0.39 -5.50
C SER A 77 4.38 -1.74 -5.84
N LEU A 78 4.60 -2.79 -5.04
CA LEU A 78 4.13 -4.14 -5.39
C LEU A 78 3.66 -4.96 -4.20
N LEU A 79 4.47 -5.06 -3.14
CA LEU A 79 4.25 -6.04 -2.07
C LEU A 79 2.97 -5.77 -1.28
N ILE A 80 2.80 -4.55 -0.79
CA ILE A 80 1.63 -4.18 0.02
C ILE A 80 0.33 -4.19 -0.81
N PRO A 81 0.28 -3.67 -2.06
CA PRO A 81 -0.86 -3.83 -2.95
C PRO A 81 -1.35 -5.27 -3.11
N ILE A 82 -0.42 -6.24 -3.21
CA ILE A 82 -0.77 -7.66 -3.33
C ILE A 82 -1.54 -8.14 -2.09
N PHE A 83 -1.05 -7.82 -0.89
CA PHE A 83 -1.71 -8.26 0.33
C PHE A 83 -3.06 -7.59 0.55
N VAL A 84 -3.16 -6.30 0.23
CA VAL A 84 -4.44 -5.57 0.31
C VAL A 84 -5.45 -6.17 -0.68
N ALA A 85 -5.05 -6.42 -1.93
CA ALA A 85 -5.90 -7.04 -2.94
C ALA A 85 -6.33 -8.47 -2.54
N MET A 86 -5.42 -9.25 -1.94
CA MET A 86 -5.72 -10.62 -1.48
C MET A 86 -6.77 -10.62 -0.36
N VAL A 87 -6.59 -9.79 0.65
CA VAL A 87 -7.52 -9.72 1.77
C VAL A 87 -8.86 -9.13 1.34
N ALA A 88 -8.88 -8.03 0.59
CA ALA A 88 -10.11 -7.39 0.10
C ALA A 88 -10.84 -8.29 -0.92
N GLY A 89 -10.12 -8.92 -1.85
CA GLY A 89 -10.69 -9.81 -2.86
C GLY A 89 -11.35 -11.06 -2.26
N SER A 90 -10.89 -11.50 -1.09
CA SER A 90 -11.47 -12.65 -0.41
C SER A 90 -12.76 -12.37 0.37
N GLN A 91 -13.12 -11.11 0.61
CA GLN A 91 -14.20 -10.73 1.55
C GLN A 91 -15.58 -11.27 1.17
N ILE A 92 -15.95 -11.23 -0.10
CA ILE A 92 -17.26 -11.69 -0.59
C ILE A 92 -17.09 -12.96 -1.42
N ALA A 93 -16.11 -12.98 -2.32
CA ALA A 93 -15.82 -14.14 -3.16
C ALA A 93 -15.41 -15.37 -2.34
N GLY A 94 -14.63 -15.19 -1.26
CA GLY A 94 -14.26 -16.26 -0.34
C GLY A 94 -15.45 -16.84 0.41
N GLU A 95 -16.36 -16.00 0.91
CA GLU A 95 -17.58 -16.45 1.56
C GLU A 95 -18.56 -17.13 0.59
N ARG A 96 -18.55 -16.69 -0.67
CA ARG A 96 -19.32 -17.37 -1.73
C ARG A 96 -18.73 -18.75 -2.02
N GLN A 97 -17.42 -18.85 -2.16
CA GLN A 97 -16.73 -20.12 -2.43
C GLN A 97 -16.95 -21.15 -1.34
N THR A 98 -17.03 -20.72 -0.08
CA THR A 98 -17.28 -21.60 1.07
C THR A 98 -18.78 -21.82 1.38
N GLY A 99 -19.70 -21.18 0.62
CA GLY A 99 -21.13 -21.27 0.84
C GLY A 99 -21.65 -20.48 2.06
N THR A 100 -20.77 -19.86 2.83
CA THR A 100 -21.16 -19.12 4.05
C THR A 100 -21.93 -17.84 3.75
N LEU A 101 -21.81 -17.28 2.55
CA LEU A 101 -22.55 -16.08 2.15
C LEU A 101 -24.07 -16.29 2.21
N ARG A 102 -24.57 -17.49 1.88
CA ARG A 102 -26.01 -17.81 1.98
C ARG A 102 -26.51 -17.68 3.42
N MET A 103 -25.76 -18.21 4.40
CA MET A 103 -26.16 -18.14 5.82
C MET A 103 -26.19 -16.71 6.35
N ILE A 104 -25.34 -15.81 5.80
CA ILE A 104 -25.34 -14.41 6.20
C ILE A 104 -26.54 -13.68 5.61
N CYS A 105 -26.90 -13.97 4.37
CA CYS A 105 -28.00 -13.32 3.66
C CYS A 105 -29.39 -13.80 4.07
N THR A 106 -29.52 -14.90 4.83
CA THR A 106 -30.80 -15.31 5.45
C THR A 106 -31.17 -14.47 6.67
N ARG A 107 -30.22 -13.74 7.24
CA ARG A 107 -30.49 -12.81 8.35
C ARG A 107 -31.03 -11.48 7.80
N PRO A 108 -31.85 -10.73 8.57
CA PRO A 108 -32.37 -9.42 8.16
C PRO A 108 -31.25 -8.34 8.18
N VAL A 109 -30.30 -8.45 7.27
CA VAL A 109 -29.16 -7.55 7.11
C VAL A 109 -29.23 -6.89 5.76
N SER A 110 -29.12 -5.55 5.70
CA SER A 110 -29.07 -4.87 4.42
C SER A 110 -27.78 -5.19 3.67
N ARG A 111 -27.88 -5.48 2.37
CA ARG A 111 -26.74 -5.78 1.51
C ARG A 111 -25.72 -4.65 1.46
N VAL A 112 -26.20 -3.41 1.54
CA VAL A 112 -25.35 -2.20 1.61
C VAL A 112 -24.51 -2.21 2.89
N SER A 113 -25.14 -2.42 4.05
CA SER A 113 -24.44 -2.47 5.33
C SER A 113 -23.40 -3.58 5.39
N LEU A 114 -23.66 -4.72 4.72
CA LEU A 114 -22.70 -5.83 4.65
C LEU A 114 -21.45 -5.43 3.86
N VAL A 115 -21.60 -4.84 2.66
CA VAL A 115 -20.46 -4.41 1.83
C VAL A 115 -19.67 -3.32 2.54
N LEU A 116 -20.33 -2.33 3.14
CA LEU A 116 -19.67 -1.26 3.87
C LEU A 116 -18.95 -1.77 5.12
N ALA A 117 -19.53 -2.68 5.89
CA ALA A 117 -18.87 -3.26 7.06
C ALA A 117 -17.60 -4.04 6.67
N LYS A 118 -17.65 -4.80 5.56
CA LYS A 118 -16.49 -5.52 5.04
C LYS A 118 -15.41 -4.55 4.52
N PHE A 119 -15.80 -3.50 3.81
CA PHE A 119 -14.85 -2.49 3.35
C PHE A 119 -14.18 -1.76 4.52
N LEU A 120 -14.94 -1.37 5.55
CA LEU A 120 -14.39 -0.75 6.76
C LEU A 120 -13.40 -1.68 7.48
N ALA A 121 -13.73 -2.98 7.57
CA ALA A 121 -12.84 -3.96 8.17
C ALA A 121 -11.52 -4.10 7.38
N VAL A 122 -11.60 -4.13 6.04
CA VAL A 122 -10.41 -4.13 5.16
C VAL A 122 -9.64 -2.83 5.28
N SER A 123 -10.32 -1.69 5.38
CA SER A 123 -9.68 -0.38 5.57
C SER A 123 -8.84 -0.36 6.87
N CYS A 124 -9.41 -0.82 7.97
CA CYS A 124 -8.66 -0.93 9.23
C CYS A 124 -7.48 -1.90 9.12
N TYR A 125 -7.65 -3.02 8.42
CA TYR A 125 -6.53 -3.94 8.13
C TYR A 125 -5.43 -3.23 7.35
N THR A 126 -5.77 -2.49 6.29
CA THR A 126 -4.81 -1.76 5.45
C THR A 126 -4.01 -0.76 6.27
N TRP A 127 -4.68 0.03 7.11
CA TRP A 127 -4.04 0.97 8.04
C TRP A 127 -3.10 0.26 9.01
N THR A 128 -3.55 -0.84 9.61
CA THR A 128 -2.76 -1.62 10.56
C THR A 128 -1.53 -2.24 9.90
N LEU A 129 -1.68 -2.77 8.68
CA LEU A 129 -0.57 -3.36 7.93
C LEU A 129 0.50 -2.33 7.60
N ILE A 130 0.11 -1.12 7.16
CA ILE A 130 1.04 -0.05 6.84
C ILE A 130 1.73 0.49 8.09
N ALA A 131 0.97 0.76 9.15
CA ALA A 131 1.54 1.22 10.42
C ALA A 131 2.54 0.19 10.98
N PHE A 132 2.20 -1.09 10.94
CA PHE A 132 3.11 -2.19 11.31
C PHE A 132 4.36 -2.20 10.43
N PHE A 133 4.20 -2.10 9.11
CA PHE A 133 5.32 -2.13 8.17
C PHE A 133 6.27 -0.96 8.38
N ILE A 134 5.77 0.27 8.48
CA ILE A 134 6.58 1.47 8.72
C ILE A 134 7.24 1.39 10.11
N GLY A 135 6.48 1.02 11.14
CA GLY A 135 7.01 0.86 12.48
C GLY A 135 8.11 -0.18 12.56
N LEU A 136 7.94 -1.34 11.89
CA LEU A 136 8.94 -2.39 11.83
C LEU A 136 10.21 -1.93 11.10
N ASN A 137 10.07 -1.25 9.95
CA ASN A 137 11.22 -0.72 9.20
C ASN A 137 12.00 0.32 10.00
N LEU A 138 11.31 1.25 10.66
CA LEU A 138 11.94 2.24 11.53
C LEU A 138 12.64 1.56 12.70
N LEU A 139 11.97 0.62 13.38
CA LEU A 139 12.54 -0.11 14.50
C LEU A 139 13.79 -0.89 14.09
N VAL A 140 13.70 -1.69 13.03
CA VAL A 140 14.83 -2.49 12.52
C VAL A 140 15.94 -1.58 11.99
N GLY A 141 15.61 -0.55 11.23
CA GLY A 141 16.56 0.41 10.69
C GLY A 141 17.35 1.13 11.79
N LEU A 142 16.65 1.64 12.81
CA LEU A 142 17.29 2.38 13.89
C LEU A 142 18.10 1.48 14.83
N LEU A 143 17.69 0.25 15.07
CA LEU A 143 18.40 -0.70 15.93
C LEU A 143 19.65 -1.29 15.27
N PHE A 144 19.56 -1.66 13.99
CA PHE A 144 20.63 -2.39 13.31
C PHE A 144 21.53 -1.50 12.46
N VAL A 145 20.99 -0.46 11.81
CA VAL A 145 21.76 0.42 10.92
C VAL A 145 22.22 1.69 11.65
N GLY A 146 21.45 2.13 12.63
CA GLY A 146 21.79 3.27 13.46
C GLY A 146 21.03 4.55 13.11
N TRP A 147 21.25 5.56 13.95
CA TRP A 147 20.59 6.85 13.86
C TRP A 147 21.36 7.80 12.93
N GLY A 148 20.62 8.64 12.18
CA GLY A 148 21.19 9.68 11.33
C GLY A 148 20.09 10.56 10.75
N ASP A 149 20.49 11.64 10.07
CA ASP A 149 19.57 12.49 9.32
C ASP A 149 19.25 11.84 7.98
N LEU A 150 18.01 12.02 7.51
CA LEU A 150 17.62 11.48 6.22
C LEU A 150 18.21 12.32 5.10
N GLN A 151 19.13 11.72 4.34
CA GLN A 151 19.71 12.34 3.14
C GLN A 151 19.04 11.78 1.89
N ILE A 152 18.45 12.66 1.10
CA ILE A 152 17.77 12.31 -0.14
C ILE A 152 18.56 12.92 -1.28
N TYR A 153 19.07 12.08 -2.20
CA TYR A 153 19.87 12.52 -3.34
C TYR A 153 19.08 12.45 -4.65
N PRO A 154 19.33 13.38 -5.59
CA PRO A 154 18.76 13.34 -6.93
C PRO A 154 19.11 12.03 -7.64
N GLY A 155 18.13 11.43 -8.29
CA GLY A 155 18.30 10.15 -8.98
C GLY A 155 18.27 8.91 -8.08
N ALA A 156 18.34 9.05 -6.76
CA ALA A 156 18.00 7.96 -5.86
C ALA A 156 16.48 7.76 -5.89
N LEU A 157 16.05 6.83 -6.74
CA LEU A 157 14.66 6.38 -6.81
C LEU A 157 13.66 7.43 -7.37
N ASN A 158 14.13 8.45 -8.10
CA ASN A 158 13.30 9.53 -8.66
C ASN A 158 12.44 10.25 -7.61
N LEU A 159 12.96 10.42 -6.39
CA LEU A 159 12.24 11.04 -5.29
C LEU A 159 12.28 12.56 -5.34
N VAL A 160 13.43 13.12 -5.68
CA VAL A 160 13.69 14.57 -5.65
C VAL A 160 14.66 14.95 -6.76
N ASP A 161 14.45 16.09 -7.38
CA ASP A 161 15.34 16.62 -8.41
C ASP A 161 16.57 17.32 -7.82
N GLU A 162 16.49 17.77 -6.56
CA GLU A 162 17.56 18.42 -5.81
C GLU A 162 17.92 17.66 -4.54
N PRO A 163 19.21 17.67 -4.12
CA PRO A 163 19.62 17.03 -2.89
C PRO A 163 18.97 17.70 -1.68
N GLY A 164 18.30 16.90 -0.86
CA GLY A 164 17.63 17.34 0.35
C GLY A 164 18.19 16.65 1.59
N LYS A 165 18.28 17.39 2.68
CA LYS A 165 18.58 16.84 4.01
C LYS A 165 17.42 17.15 4.93
N LEU A 166 16.78 16.11 5.45
CA LEU A 166 15.73 16.23 6.45
C LEU A 166 16.30 15.88 7.81
N LEU A 167 16.07 16.77 8.78
CA LEU A 167 16.41 16.50 10.17
C LEU A 167 15.64 15.28 10.67
N ARG A 168 16.23 14.53 11.59
CA ARG A 168 15.68 13.29 12.12
C ARG A 168 14.22 13.41 12.56
N ASP A 169 13.89 14.44 13.36
CA ASP A 169 12.54 14.59 13.93
C ASP A 169 11.53 14.92 12.81
N GLU A 170 11.94 15.72 11.84
CA GLU A 170 11.15 16.01 10.65
C GLU A 170 10.94 14.77 9.78
N ALA A 171 11.99 13.98 9.58
CA ALA A 171 11.90 12.74 8.82
C ALA A 171 10.93 11.75 9.48
N LEU A 172 10.97 11.57 10.80
CA LEU A 172 10.02 10.71 11.51
C LEU A 172 8.56 11.17 11.33
N TRP A 173 8.31 12.49 11.42
CA TRP A 173 7.00 13.05 11.13
C TRP A 173 6.56 12.78 9.69
N ARG A 174 7.49 12.90 8.73
CA ARG A 174 7.24 12.59 7.31
C ARG A 174 6.87 11.12 7.09
N PHE A 175 7.47 10.17 7.84
CA PHE A 175 7.05 8.76 7.81
C PHE A 175 5.62 8.56 8.32
N VAL A 176 5.20 9.31 9.34
CA VAL A 176 3.81 9.29 9.79
C VAL A 176 2.88 9.83 8.70
N CYS A 177 3.19 10.96 8.10
CA CYS A 177 2.41 11.51 6.98
C CYS A 177 2.36 10.54 5.78
N ALA A 178 3.49 9.90 5.44
CA ALA A 178 3.56 8.90 4.38
C ALA A 178 2.70 7.66 4.69
N SER A 179 2.55 7.29 5.96
CA SER A 179 1.63 6.21 6.35
C SER A 179 0.17 6.57 6.05
N PHE A 180 -0.22 7.82 6.29
CA PHE A 180 -1.58 8.29 6.02
C PHE A 180 -1.86 8.40 4.52
N THR A 181 -0.99 9.03 3.77
CA THR A 181 -1.16 9.18 2.32
C THR A 181 -1.09 7.84 1.60
N GLY A 182 -0.12 7.01 1.94
CA GLY A 182 0.02 5.67 1.37
C GLY A 182 -1.14 4.74 1.70
N ALA A 183 -1.67 4.79 2.94
CA ALA A 183 -2.86 4.03 3.28
C ALA A 183 -4.08 4.49 2.48
N GLY A 184 -4.28 5.80 2.33
CA GLY A 184 -5.35 6.37 1.51
C GLY A 184 -5.31 5.86 0.07
N ALA A 185 -4.12 5.85 -0.54
CA ALA A 185 -3.89 5.30 -1.87
C ALA A 185 -4.26 3.81 -1.98
N LEU A 186 -3.85 3.02 -1.00
CA LEU A 186 -4.11 1.58 -0.99
C LEU A 186 -5.59 1.23 -0.74
N LEU A 187 -6.38 2.15 -0.16
CA LEU A 187 -7.83 1.99 -0.07
C LEU A 187 -8.50 1.97 -1.45
N VAL A 188 -7.91 2.60 -2.47
CA VAL A 188 -8.40 2.48 -3.86
C VAL A 188 -8.28 1.04 -4.33
N ILE A 189 -7.12 0.40 -4.10
CA ILE A 189 -6.92 -1.02 -4.43
C ILE A 189 -7.90 -1.91 -3.66
N ALA A 190 -8.11 -1.62 -2.37
CA ALA A 190 -9.08 -2.33 -1.56
C ALA A 190 -10.50 -2.22 -2.11
N ALA A 191 -10.93 -1.04 -2.55
CA ALA A 191 -12.24 -0.79 -3.13
C ALA A 191 -12.41 -1.52 -4.48
N ILE A 192 -11.40 -1.48 -5.36
CA ILE A 192 -11.39 -2.24 -6.62
C ILE A 192 -11.44 -3.75 -6.34
N ALA A 193 -10.65 -4.24 -5.37
CA ALA A 193 -10.66 -5.65 -5.00
C ALA A 193 -12.01 -6.09 -4.43
N MET A 194 -12.69 -5.23 -3.67
CA MET A 194 -14.06 -5.46 -3.22
C MET A 194 -15.04 -5.56 -4.38
N LEU A 195 -14.90 -4.70 -5.39
CA LEU A 195 -15.73 -4.78 -6.61
C LEU A 195 -15.52 -6.13 -7.32
N PHE A 196 -14.27 -6.54 -7.56
CA PHE A 196 -13.97 -7.85 -8.13
C PHE A 196 -14.45 -9.00 -7.25
N SER A 197 -14.39 -8.85 -5.93
CA SER A 197 -14.91 -9.84 -4.97
C SER A 197 -16.43 -10.05 -5.11
N VAL A 198 -17.17 -8.99 -5.43
CA VAL A 198 -18.61 -9.09 -5.74
C VAL A 198 -18.84 -9.80 -7.09
N ILE A 199 -18.03 -9.49 -8.10
CA ILE A 199 -18.20 -10.01 -9.47
C ILE A 199 -17.77 -11.48 -9.54
N CYS A 200 -16.62 -11.84 -9.01
CA CYS A 200 -16.02 -13.16 -9.12
C CYS A 200 -16.67 -14.18 -8.16
N ARG A 201 -16.59 -15.47 -8.55
CA ARG A 201 -17.03 -16.58 -7.71
C ARG A 201 -15.94 -17.11 -6.78
N ASN A 202 -14.68 -16.85 -7.11
CA ASN A 202 -13.50 -17.34 -6.43
C ASN A 202 -12.63 -16.16 -5.95
N ALA A 203 -12.13 -16.26 -4.72
CA ALA A 203 -11.25 -15.25 -4.12
C ALA A 203 -9.96 -15.02 -4.93
N ALA A 204 -9.36 -16.10 -5.46
CA ALA A 204 -8.16 -15.99 -6.27
C ALA A 204 -8.39 -15.17 -7.55
N ASN A 205 -9.52 -15.40 -8.25
CA ASN A 205 -9.86 -14.66 -9.46
C ASN A 205 -10.11 -13.18 -9.16
N ALA A 206 -10.72 -12.85 -8.02
CA ALA A 206 -10.91 -11.47 -7.59
C ALA A 206 -9.56 -10.77 -7.34
N THR A 207 -8.65 -11.45 -6.65
CA THR A 207 -7.30 -10.93 -6.39
C THR A 207 -6.51 -10.74 -7.68
N VAL A 208 -6.47 -11.76 -8.54
CA VAL A 208 -5.75 -11.70 -9.84
C VAL A 208 -6.32 -10.61 -10.74
N GLY A 209 -7.65 -10.48 -10.83
CA GLY A 209 -8.29 -9.43 -11.61
C GLY A 209 -7.92 -8.02 -11.10
N THR A 210 -7.88 -7.84 -9.78
CA THR A 210 -7.46 -6.57 -9.17
C THR A 210 -6.01 -6.24 -9.48
N LEU A 211 -5.12 -7.22 -9.32
CA LEU A 211 -3.69 -7.03 -9.59
C LEU A 211 -3.40 -6.83 -11.07
N ALA A 212 -4.11 -7.53 -11.95
CA ALA A 212 -4.00 -7.33 -13.40
C ALA A 212 -4.39 -5.91 -13.78
N LEU A 213 -5.52 -5.40 -13.24
CA LEU A 213 -5.93 -4.02 -13.46
C LEU A 213 -4.88 -3.04 -12.93
N TYR A 214 -4.41 -3.24 -11.70
CA TYR A 214 -3.38 -2.40 -11.07
C TYR A 214 -2.10 -2.33 -11.91
N VAL A 215 -1.55 -3.48 -12.30
CA VAL A 215 -0.33 -3.55 -13.13
C VAL A 215 -0.56 -2.92 -14.51
N THR A 216 -1.73 -3.12 -15.11
CA THR A 216 -2.10 -2.49 -16.38
C THR A 216 -2.03 -0.96 -16.28
N PHE A 217 -2.63 -0.38 -15.24
CA PHE A 217 -2.57 1.07 -15.02
C PHE A 217 -1.15 1.57 -14.71
N LEU A 218 -0.36 0.80 -13.97
CA LEU A 218 1.06 1.13 -13.74
C LEU A 218 1.86 1.17 -15.04
N VAL A 219 1.65 0.20 -15.92
CA VAL A 219 2.38 0.13 -17.21
C VAL A 219 1.91 1.24 -18.15
N ILE A 220 0.60 1.41 -18.32
CA ILE A 220 0.03 2.44 -19.19
C ILE A 220 0.46 3.84 -18.72
N GLY A 221 0.51 4.10 -17.42
CA GLY A 221 0.95 5.38 -16.86
C GLY A 221 2.40 5.74 -17.18
N ARG A 222 3.25 4.78 -17.58
CA ARG A 222 4.64 5.00 -18.00
C ARG A 222 4.80 5.24 -19.51
N VAL A 223 3.76 4.97 -20.31
CA VAL A 223 3.79 5.13 -21.77
C VAL A 223 3.50 6.58 -22.12
N GLU A 224 4.36 7.22 -22.89
CA GLU A 224 4.24 8.64 -23.27
C GLU A 224 2.93 8.95 -24.01
N PHE A 225 2.44 8.01 -24.82
CA PHE A 225 1.18 8.16 -25.55
C PHE A 225 -0.03 8.46 -24.64
N PHE A 226 0.00 8.04 -23.39
CA PHE A 226 -1.06 8.26 -22.40
C PHE A 226 -0.78 9.42 -21.42
N GLU A 227 0.19 10.27 -21.72
CA GLU A 227 0.59 11.39 -20.83
C GLU A 227 -0.58 12.30 -20.44
N GLN A 228 -1.49 12.60 -21.39
CA GLN A 228 -2.67 13.43 -21.15
C GLN A 228 -3.70 12.77 -20.20
N LEU A 229 -3.72 11.42 -20.13
CA LEU A 229 -4.61 10.67 -19.26
C LEU A 229 -3.99 10.36 -17.89
N ARG A 230 -2.68 10.54 -17.77
CA ARG A 230 -1.92 10.25 -16.55
C ARG A 230 -2.48 10.92 -15.28
N PRO A 231 -2.96 12.18 -15.29
CA PRO A 231 -3.55 12.83 -14.12
C PRO A 231 -4.83 12.18 -13.60
N TYR A 232 -5.49 11.35 -14.41
CA TYR A 232 -6.73 10.67 -14.01
C TYR A 232 -6.49 9.23 -13.53
N PHE A 233 -5.27 8.72 -13.65
CA PHE A 233 -4.94 7.36 -13.22
C PHE A 233 -4.68 7.33 -11.71
N PHE A 234 -5.44 6.52 -10.99
CA PHE A 234 -5.22 6.35 -9.55
C PHE A 234 -3.81 5.90 -9.20
N THR A 235 -3.10 5.20 -10.11
CA THR A 235 -1.72 4.75 -9.91
C THR A 235 -0.71 5.90 -9.92
N THR A 236 -1.01 7.02 -10.58
CA THR A 236 -0.18 8.24 -10.55
C THR A 236 -0.24 8.87 -9.18
N ASP A 237 -1.45 9.01 -8.64
CA ASP A 237 -1.68 9.62 -7.33
C ASP A 237 -1.27 8.68 -6.16
N MET A 238 -1.15 7.37 -6.41
CA MET A 238 -0.63 6.45 -5.40
C MET A 238 0.80 6.75 -4.96
N ASP A 239 1.58 7.42 -5.78
CA ASP A 239 2.96 7.80 -5.48
C ASP A 239 3.07 9.10 -4.66
N PHE A 240 1.95 9.77 -4.34
CA PHE A 240 1.95 11.00 -3.54
C PHE A 240 2.64 10.88 -2.17
N TRP A 241 2.64 9.68 -1.57
CA TRP A 241 3.38 9.44 -0.33
C TRP A 241 4.88 9.78 -0.46
N ARG A 242 5.46 9.73 -1.67
CA ARG A 242 6.84 10.12 -1.97
C ARG A 242 7.01 11.63 -1.89
N ASP A 243 6.02 12.39 -2.36
CA ASP A 243 6.05 13.86 -2.35
C ASP A 243 6.08 14.42 -0.93
N VAL A 244 5.65 13.65 0.05
CA VAL A 244 5.76 14.00 1.47
C VAL A 244 7.22 14.13 1.92
N PHE A 245 8.17 13.45 1.26
CA PHE A 245 9.60 13.54 1.57
C PHE A 245 10.34 14.66 0.82
N LYS A 246 9.67 15.42 -0.06
CA LYS A 246 10.23 16.61 -0.68
C LYS A 246 10.46 17.71 0.36
N PRO A 247 11.46 18.60 0.18
CA PRO A 247 11.70 19.71 1.11
C PRO A 247 10.41 20.50 1.41
N ASP A 248 9.68 20.89 0.37
CA ASP A 248 8.38 21.52 0.47
C ASP A 248 7.27 20.53 0.09
N ILE A 249 6.34 20.28 1.01
CA ILE A 249 5.20 19.41 0.73
C ILE A 249 4.21 20.14 -0.18
N PRO A 250 3.90 19.62 -1.38
CA PRO A 250 2.97 20.26 -2.29
C PRO A 250 1.50 20.07 -1.85
N TRP A 251 1.03 20.88 -0.91
CA TRP A 251 -0.34 20.78 -0.36
C TRP A 251 -1.45 20.92 -1.40
N THR A 252 -1.20 21.65 -2.49
CA THR A 252 -2.14 21.76 -3.62
C THR A 252 -2.34 20.41 -4.32
N SER A 253 -1.27 19.65 -4.48
CA SER A 253 -1.31 18.29 -5.05
C SER A 253 -2.06 17.31 -4.13
N PHE A 254 -2.05 17.56 -2.81
CA PHE A 254 -2.78 16.73 -1.86
C PHE A 254 -4.30 16.78 -2.08
N GLN A 255 -4.86 17.96 -2.41
CA GLN A 255 -6.29 18.08 -2.69
C GLN A 255 -6.67 17.29 -3.96
N HIS A 256 -5.84 17.37 -4.99
CA HIS A 256 -6.03 16.60 -6.21
C HIS A 256 -5.97 15.10 -5.92
N TYR A 257 -4.95 14.64 -5.24
CA TYR A 257 -4.79 13.27 -4.77
C TYR A 257 -6.02 12.77 -4.01
N ALA A 258 -6.46 13.52 -3.00
CA ALA A 258 -7.60 13.12 -2.19
C ALA A 258 -8.91 13.03 -3.01
N SER A 259 -9.09 13.94 -3.98
CA SER A 259 -10.26 13.94 -4.86
C SER A 259 -10.28 12.74 -5.80
N ILE A 260 -9.16 12.41 -6.44
CA ILE A 260 -9.05 11.26 -7.35
C ILE A 260 -9.22 9.95 -6.57
N CYS A 261 -8.48 9.77 -5.47
CA CYS A 261 -8.63 8.57 -4.64
C CYS A 261 -10.06 8.42 -4.10
N GLY A 262 -10.67 9.53 -3.65
CA GLY A 262 -12.06 9.55 -3.20
C GLY A 262 -13.03 9.13 -4.31
N ALA A 263 -12.89 9.70 -5.51
CA ALA A 263 -13.74 9.35 -6.66
C ALA A 263 -13.65 7.85 -7.00
N TYR A 264 -12.45 7.29 -7.02
CA TYR A 264 -12.26 5.84 -7.26
C TYR A 264 -12.88 4.99 -6.15
N ILE A 265 -12.66 5.32 -4.89
CA ILE A 265 -13.22 4.57 -3.74
C ILE A 265 -14.74 4.61 -3.79
N PHE A 266 -15.34 5.80 -3.87
CA PHE A 266 -16.80 5.94 -3.88
C PHE A 266 -17.43 5.34 -5.14
N GLY A 267 -16.84 5.55 -6.31
CA GLY A 267 -17.34 5.01 -7.57
C GLY A 267 -17.32 3.48 -7.61
N THR A 268 -16.20 2.87 -7.22
CA THR A 268 -16.07 1.40 -7.20
C THR A 268 -16.94 0.76 -6.13
N LEU A 269 -17.08 1.37 -4.95
CA LEU A 269 -17.98 0.87 -3.91
C LEU A 269 -19.44 1.00 -4.31
N ALA A 270 -19.84 2.10 -4.93
CA ALA A 270 -21.21 2.27 -5.44
C ALA A 270 -21.55 1.19 -6.49
N LEU A 271 -20.62 0.92 -7.41
CA LEU A 271 -20.76 -0.17 -8.37
C LEU A 271 -20.84 -1.54 -7.69
N ALA A 272 -19.97 -1.80 -6.72
CA ALA A 272 -19.97 -3.06 -5.97
C ALA A 272 -21.32 -3.28 -5.24
N ILE A 273 -21.83 -2.25 -4.57
CA ILE A 273 -23.12 -2.28 -3.88
C ILE A 273 -24.27 -2.54 -4.86
N THR A 274 -24.30 -1.81 -5.97
CA THR A 274 -25.36 -1.93 -7.00
C THR A 274 -25.39 -3.34 -7.59
N ILE A 275 -24.22 -3.88 -7.95
CA ILE A 275 -24.11 -5.24 -8.48
C ILE A 275 -24.53 -6.26 -7.43
N PHE A 276 -24.10 -6.09 -6.18
CA PHE A 276 -24.43 -7.00 -5.09
C PHE A 276 -25.93 -7.00 -4.75
N GLN A 277 -26.60 -5.83 -4.86
CA GLN A 277 -28.05 -5.72 -4.65
C GLN A 277 -28.86 -6.44 -5.71
N ARG A 278 -28.44 -6.35 -7.00
CA ARG A 278 -29.16 -6.94 -8.12
C ARG A 278 -28.88 -8.43 -8.33
N ARG A 279 -27.89 -8.97 -7.66
CA ARG A 279 -27.46 -10.36 -7.87
C ARG A 279 -28.25 -11.32 -7.00
N ASP A 280 -28.81 -12.35 -7.63
CA ASP A 280 -29.42 -13.47 -6.92
C ASP A 280 -28.32 -14.35 -6.29
N ILE A 281 -28.52 -14.70 -5.01
CA ILE A 281 -27.56 -15.48 -4.23
C ILE A 281 -27.93 -16.99 -4.29
N THR A 282 -28.60 -17.40 -5.34
CA THR A 282 -29.14 -18.76 -5.49
C THR A 282 -28.19 -19.77 -6.12
N SER A 283 -27.07 -19.34 -6.69
CA SER A 283 -26.11 -20.25 -7.36
C SER A 283 -24.71 -20.20 -6.76
#